data_56ac0a522c0962183ae490da988916d7
#
_entry.id   56ac0a522c0962183ae490da988916d7
#
_cell.length_a   1.000
_cell.length_b   1.000
_cell.length_c   1.000
_cell.angle_alpha   90.00
_cell.angle_beta   90.00
_cell.angle_gamma   90.00
#
_symmetry.space_group_name_H-M   'P 1'
#
loop_
_entity.id
_entity.type
_entity.pdbx_description
1 polymer ?
#
loop_
_entity_poly.entity_id
_entity_poly.type
_entity_poly.pdbx_seq_one_letter_code
_entity_poly.pdbx_strand_id
1 'polypeptide(L)'
;MVTDNTFFGTEPIGRILLRLAPPIMLAQLIQALYNIVDSYFIGQYSVDGLAALSIIFPVQLLMSALAIGTGVGVNTVMSKLDGASKRSAADDAAGTGFLLSVISWVVFALLSCAAMRVYAQVSLSSAQAQDFACTYGMIVCGLSFGIFLESNWTKILQARGDMKTPMIAQIAGAVTNIILDWLLIFGIGIFPKLGITGAALATVAGQILAAVIVGVKAFEKVPPIGVCIRYIKPIYTAGIPNILMNALCTIYIVALNLILVGFSDEAVTVLGLYYKLQTFLLIPVLGLDTCIIPILSYNYSAGRPDRCKEIVKQSILISIAFMIAGTVLFELFPSWLLGIFANEDRMIIQLGVPALRIIAAGFIPIAVTIIIPTYFQALGMGVQSIFISVLRQILLLIPLAWVFSLLGLRYVWLAFPITEYAAAAASYFLYRKYPLKELKYAD
;
A
#
# COMPACT_ATOMS: atom_id res chain seq x y z
N MET A 1 -0.66 22.56 17.48
CA MET A 1 -1.83 23.13 16.76
C MET A 1 -2.64 21.95 16.21
N VAL A 2 -3.78 21.66 16.82
CA VAL A 2 -4.70 20.64 16.31
C VAL A 2 -5.27 21.18 15.01
N THR A 3 -4.95 20.57 13.88
CA THR A 3 -5.53 20.91 12.59
C THR A 3 -7.03 20.62 12.66
N ASP A 4 -7.85 21.66 12.43
CA ASP A 4 -9.30 21.54 12.43
C ASP A 4 -9.73 20.92 11.09
N ASN A 5 -10.32 19.72 11.11
CA ASN A 5 -10.77 18.99 9.92
C ASN A 5 -12.17 19.43 9.43
N THR A 6 -12.74 20.51 9.98
CA THR A 6 -14.03 21.06 9.54
C THR A 6 -14.04 21.47 8.07
N PHE A 7 -12.86 21.80 7.51
CA PHE A 7 -12.72 22.11 6.07
C PHE A 7 -13.13 20.93 5.16
N PHE A 8 -13.08 19.68 5.62
CA PHE A 8 -13.59 18.53 4.87
C PHE A 8 -15.07 18.71 4.50
N GLY A 9 -15.82 19.35 5.37
CA GLY A 9 -17.24 19.62 5.15
C GLY A 9 -17.56 20.94 4.48
N THR A 10 -16.65 21.93 4.45
CA THR A 10 -16.95 23.31 4.06
C THR A 10 -16.29 23.76 2.78
N GLU A 11 -15.02 23.39 2.54
CA GLU A 11 -14.28 23.80 1.34
C GLU A 11 -14.74 23.04 0.07
N PRO A 12 -14.55 23.61 -1.13
CA PRO A 12 -14.77 22.92 -2.41
C PRO A 12 -13.92 21.64 -2.52
N ILE A 13 -14.51 20.55 -3.00
CA ILE A 13 -13.86 19.23 -3.03
C ILE A 13 -12.54 19.26 -3.82
N GLY A 14 -12.53 19.88 -5.01
CA GLY A 14 -11.31 19.99 -5.82
C GLY A 14 -10.15 20.66 -5.08
N ARG A 15 -10.43 21.69 -4.26
CA ARG A 15 -9.40 22.37 -3.44
C ARG A 15 -8.88 21.46 -2.34
N ILE A 16 -9.76 20.69 -1.69
CA ILE A 16 -9.38 19.72 -0.66
C ILE A 16 -8.46 18.65 -1.27
N LEU A 17 -8.84 18.06 -2.40
CA LEU A 17 -8.05 17.04 -3.08
C LEU A 17 -6.68 17.58 -3.52
N LEU A 18 -6.62 18.77 -4.12
CA LEU A 18 -5.37 19.41 -4.53
C LEU A 18 -4.46 19.79 -3.35
N ARG A 19 -5.03 20.03 -2.19
CA ARG A 19 -4.27 20.33 -0.96
C ARG A 19 -3.71 19.07 -0.29
N LEU A 20 -4.48 17.97 -0.31
CA LEU A 20 -4.17 16.77 0.48
C LEU A 20 -3.45 15.67 -0.31
N ALA A 21 -3.76 15.49 -1.60
CA ALA A 21 -3.21 14.40 -2.39
C ALA A 21 -1.70 14.58 -2.72
N PRO A 22 -1.19 15.76 -3.13
CA PRO A 22 0.22 15.90 -3.50
C PRO A 22 1.22 15.51 -2.41
N PRO A 23 1.04 15.86 -1.11
CA PRO A 23 1.92 15.38 -0.06
C PRO A 23 1.97 13.85 0.04
N ILE A 24 0.83 13.18 -0.09
CA ILE A 24 0.76 11.71 -0.04
C ILE A 24 1.46 11.10 -1.27
N MET A 25 1.22 11.66 -2.46
CA MET A 25 1.86 11.22 -3.70
C MET A 25 3.39 11.33 -3.58
N LEU A 26 3.90 12.44 -3.05
CA LEU A 26 5.33 12.63 -2.85
C LEU A 26 5.90 11.63 -1.84
N ALA A 27 5.20 11.39 -0.73
CA ALA A 27 5.61 10.38 0.26
C ALA A 27 5.71 8.99 -0.36
N GLN A 28 4.72 8.58 -1.17
CA GLN A 28 4.74 7.28 -1.85
C GLN A 28 5.82 7.18 -2.92
N LEU A 29 6.09 8.27 -3.65
CA LEU A 29 7.20 8.33 -4.61
C LEU A 29 8.54 8.11 -3.90
N ILE A 30 8.80 8.81 -2.81
CA ILE A 30 10.02 8.65 -2.01
C ILE A 30 10.13 7.23 -1.47
N GLN A 31 9.02 6.65 -1.01
CA GLN A 31 8.98 5.26 -0.54
C GLN A 31 9.34 4.26 -1.65
N ALA A 32 8.84 4.45 -2.86
CA ALA A 32 9.19 3.61 -4.00
C ALA A 32 10.68 3.73 -4.37
N LEU A 33 11.22 4.95 -4.33
CA LEU A 33 12.63 5.21 -4.63
C LEU A 33 13.57 4.60 -3.60
N TYR A 34 13.29 4.77 -2.30
CA TYR A 34 14.19 4.24 -1.28
C TYR A 34 14.25 2.70 -1.30
N ASN A 35 13.14 2.01 -1.57
CA ASN A 35 13.13 0.55 -1.71
C ASN A 35 14.06 0.06 -2.85
N ILE A 36 14.18 0.83 -3.92
CA ILE A 36 15.10 0.54 -5.02
C ILE A 36 16.55 0.73 -4.56
N VAL A 37 16.82 1.81 -3.85
CA VAL A 37 18.19 2.14 -3.37
C VAL A 37 18.68 1.13 -2.34
N ASP A 38 17.83 0.73 -1.39
CA ASP A 38 18.13 -0.31 -0.39
C ASP A 38 18.51 -1.63 -1.07
N SER A 39 17.67 -2.09 -2.01
CA SER A 39 17.95 -3.30 -2.80
C SER A 39 19.24 -3.19 -3.61
N TYR A 40 19.57 -2.02 -4.14
CA TYR A 40 20.80 -1.76 -4.87
C TYR A 40 22.04 -1.90 -3.96
N PHE A 41 22.04 -1.28 -2.78
CA PHE A 41 23.18 -1.38 -1.86
C PHE A 41 23.41 -2.80 -1.36
N ILE A 42 22.34 -3.52 -1.02
CA ILE A 42 22.44 -4.93 -0.62
C ILE A 42 22.96 -5.79 -1.76
N GLY A 43 22.49 -5.56 -2.99
CA GLY A 43 22.98 -6.28 -4.18
C GLY A 43 24.46 -6.03 -4.48
N GLN A 44 24.96 -4.83 -4.22
CA GLN A 44 26.38 -4.50 -4.33
C GLN A 44 27.23 -5.18 -3.24
N TYR A 45 26.64 -5.42 -2.07
CA TYR A 45 27.36 -6.07 -0.97
C TYR A 45 27.47 -7.59 -1.15
N SER A 46 26.37 -8.28 -1.51
CA SER A 46 26.32 -9.74 -1.61
C SER A 46 25.13 -10.24 -2.42
N VAL A 47 25.37 -11.22 -3.30
CA VAL A 47 24.30 -11.94 -4.04
C VAL A 47 23.42 -12.73 -3.06
N ASP A 48 24.02 -13.41 -2.08
CA ASP A 48 23.28 -14.11 -1.02
C ASP A 48 22.45 -13.14 -0.16
N GLY A 49 22.95 -11.91 0.04
CA GLY A 49 22.21 -10.84 0.72
C GLY A 49 20.97 -10.43 -0.07
N LEU A 50 21.06 -10.31 -1.38
CA LEU A 50 19.91 -9.99 -2.23
C LEU A 50 18.88 -11.13 -2.26
N ALA A 51 19.34 -12.40 -2.28
CA ALA A 51 18.48 -13.57 -2.17
C ALA A 51 17.75 -13.59 -0.81
N ALA A 52 18.45 -13.29 0.27
CA ALA A 52 17.87 -13.16 1.61
C ALA A 52 16.78 -12.08 1.66
N LEU A 53 17.06 -10.88 1.12
CA LEU A 53 16.09 -9.79 1.06
C LEU A 53 14.83 -10.19 0.27
N SER A 54 15.00 -10.92 -0.83
CA SER A 54 13.90 -11.35 -1.68
C SER A 54 12.90 -12.25 -0.98
N ILE A 55 13.34 -13.15 -0.09
CA ILE A 55 12.43 -14.00 0.69
C ILE A 55 11.83 -13.27 1.89
N ILE A 56 12.50 -12.26 2.44
CA ILE A 56 11.97 -11.47 3.55
C ILE A 56 10.94 -10.44 3.06
N PHE A 57 11.00 -10.01 1.80
CA PHE A 57 10.08 -9.04 1.23
C PHE A 57 8.58 -9.39 1.41
N PRO A 58 8.09 -10.62 1.16
CA PRO A 58 6.69 -10.99 1.44
C PRO A 58 6.30 -10.85 2.92
N VAL A 59 7.24 -11.12 3.85
CA VAL A 59 7.02 -10.94 5.29
C VAL A 59 6.87 -9.46 5.63
N GLN A 60 7.70 -8.60 5.02
CA GLN A 60 7.59 -7.14 5.17
C GLN A 60 6.29 -6.59 4.56
N LEU A 61 5.80 -7.16 3.46
CA LEU A 61 4.48 -6.80 2.90
C LEU A 61 3.35 -7.14 3.85
N LEU A 62 3.38 -8.32 4.49
CA LEU A 62 2.39 -8.72 5.50
C LEU A 62 2.45 -7.82 6.72
N MET A 63 3.65 -7.49 7.20
CA MET A 63 3.88 -6.54 8.29
C MET A 63 3.25 -5.18 7.98
N SER A 64 3.54 -4.65 6.79
CA SER A 64 3.00 -3.37 6.33
C SER A 64 1.49 -3.41 6.16
N ALA A 65 0.93 -4.51 5.65
CA ALA A 65 -0.51 -4.69 5.50
C ALA A 65 -1.23 -4.64 6.85
N LEU A 66 -0.69 -5.30 7.88
CA LEU A 66 -1.25 -5.28 9.24
C LEU A 66 -1.16 -3.88 9.86
N ALA A 67 0.00 -3.23 9.76
CA ALA A 67 0.23 -1.90 10.30
C ALA A 67 -0.69 -0.85 9.64
N ILE A 68 -0.68 -0.78 8.30
CA ILE A 68 -1.48 0.18 7.53
C ILE A 68 -2.97 -0.10 7.69
N GLY A 69 -3.40 -1.37 7.62
CA GLY A 69 -4.80 -1.73 7.72
C GLY A 69 -5.40 -1.39 9.08
N THR A 70 -4.68 -1.63 10.18
CA THR A 70 -5.09 -1.19 11.52
C THR A 70 -5.24 0.34 11.55
N GLY A 71 -4.26 1.07 11.04
CA GLY A 71 -4.30 2.53 10.95
C GLY A 71 -5.45 3.06 10.09
N VAL A 72 -5.76 2.43 8.95
CA VAL A 72 -6.91 2.80 8.10
C VAL A 72 -8.22 2.60 8.84
N GLY A 73 -8.33 1.54 9.64
CA GLY A 73 -9.48 1.35 10.52
C GLY A 73 -9.65 2.49 11.52
N VAL A 74 -8.57 2.89 12.19
CA VAL A 74 -8.55 4.03 13.11
C VAL A 74 -8.95 5.32 12.41
N ASN A 75 -8.35 5.61 11.25
CA ASN A 75 -8.67 6.80 10.44
C ASN A 75 -10.16 6.88 10.10
N THR A 76 -10.73 5.76 9.62
CA THR A 76 -12.15 5.68 9.23
C THR A 76 -13.08 5.96 10.43
N VAL A 77 -12.80 5.33 11.59
CA VAL A 77 -13.60 5.51 12.80
C VAL A 77 -13.48 6.93 13.34
N MET A 78 -12.27 7.47 13.45
CA MET A 78 -12.03 8.86 13.87
C MET A 78 -12.74 9.86 12.98
N SER A 79 -12.60 9.74 11.66
CA SER A 79 -13.20 10.66 10.70
C SER A 79 -14.74 10.64 10.76
N LYS A 80 -15.32 9.45 11.00
CA LYS A 80 -16.77 9.32 11.24
C LYS A 80 -17.22 10.03 12.53
N LEU A 81 -16.48 9.84 13.62
CA LEU A 81 -16.78 10.46 14.90
C LEU A 81 -16.62 11.99 14.84
N ASP A 82 -15.59 12.48 14.16
CA ASP A 82 -15.39 13.91 13.92
C ASP A 82 -16.51 14.49 13.04
N GLY A 83 -16.94 13.78 12.00
CA GLY A 83 -18.07 14.17 11.16
C GLY A 83 -19.40 14.24 11.93
N ALA A 84 -19.58 13.37 12.93
CA ALA A 84 -20.71 13.39 13.86
C ALA A 84 -20.52 14.37 15.04
N SER A 85 -19.48 15.22 15.03
CA SER A 85 -19.13 16.18 16.09
C SER A 85 -18.82 15.53 17.45
N LYS A 86 -18.39 14.26 17.48
CA LYS A 86 -18.02 13.49 18.67
C LYS A 86 -16.49 13.47 18.88
N ARG A 87 -15.85 14.64 19.04
CA ARG A 87 -14.39 14.79 19.07
C ARG A 87 -13.70 13.96 20.15
N SER A 88 -14.20 13.97 21.39
CA SER A 88 -13.63 13.18 22.50
C SER A 88 -13.64 11.68 22.19
N ALA A 89 -14.70 11.18 21.55
CA ALA A 89 -14.79 9.79 21.11
C ALA A 89 -13.79 9.47 19.99
N ALA A 90 -13.50 10.45 19.12
CA ALA A 90 -12.45 10.30 18.10
C ALA A 90 -11.06 10.20 18.74
N ASP A 91 -10.77 10.98 19.79
CA ASP A 91 -9.51 10.91 20.54
C ASP A 91 -9.39 9.55 21.27
N ASP A 92 -10.49 9.03 21.86
CA ASP A 92 -10.52 7.68 22.44
C ASP A 92 -10.24 6.58 21.40
N ALA A 93 -10.79 6.72 20.19
CA ALA A 93 -10.50 5.80 19.09
C ALA A 93 -9.03 5.86 18.66
N ALA A 94 -8.42 7.05 18.64
CA ALA A 94 -6.99 7.24 18.34
C ALA A 94 -6.10 6.56 19.40
N GLY A 95 -6.38 6.78 20.70
CA GLY A 95 -5.65 6.13 21.79
C GLY A 95 -5.83 4.60 21.80
N THR A 96 -7.01 4.11 21.43
CA THR A 96 -7.25 2.66 21.20
C THR A 96 -6.41 2.15 20.05
N GLY A 97 -6.32 2.90 18.95
CA GLY A 97 -5.48 2.56 17.80
C GLY A 97 -4.01 2.41 18.16
N PHE A 98 -3.46 3.27 19.02
CA PHE A 98 -2.11 3.13 19.54
C PHE A 98 -1.93 1.79 20.27
N LEU A 99 -2.84 1.45 21.19
CA LEU A 99 -2.80 0.17 21.93
C LEU A 99 -2.85 -1.03 20.97
N LEU A 100 -3.76 -1.01 19.99
CA LEU A 100 -3.90 -2.08 19.00
C LEU A 100 -2.64 -2.22 18.13
N SER A 101 -1.98 -1.12 17.78
CA SER A 101 -0.72 -1.14 17.02
C SER A 101 0.41 -1.78 17.83
N VAL A 102 0.50 -1.48 19.12
CA VAL A 102 1.47 -2.14 20.02
C VAL A 102 1.20 -3.64 20.14
N ILE A 103 -0.06 -4.03 20.35
CA ILE A 103 -0.44 -5.44 20.44
C ILE A 103 -0.14 -6.17 19.12
N SER A 104 -0.50 -5.57 17.97
CA SER A 104 -0.26 -6.14 16.65
C SER A 104 1.24 -6.30 16.37
N TRP A 105 2.06 -5.30 16.74
CA TRP A 105 3.51 -5.42 16.68
C TRP A 105 4.04 -6.59 17.52
N VAL A 106 3.67 -6.67 18.81
CA VAL A 106 4.16 -7.74 19.70
C VAL A 106 3.80 -9.11 19.15
N VAL A 107 2.54 -9.32 18.73
CA VAL A 107 2.08 -10.59 18.16
C VAL A 107 2.84 -10.90 16.88
N PHE A 108 2.97 -9.94 15.96
CA PHE A 108 3.70 -10.12 14.70
C PHE A 108 5.18 -10.43 14.94
N ALA A 109 5.86 -9.67 15.81
CA ALA A 109 7.27 -9.87 16.14
C ALA A 109 7.53 -11.25 16.73
N LEU A 110 6.71 -11.68 17.68
CA LEU A 110 6.85 -13.01 18.29
C LEU A 110 6.65 -14.13 17.27
N LEU A 111 5.59 -14.08 16.46
CA LEU A 111 5.29 -15.10 15.46
C LEU A 111 6.34 -15.14 14.35
N SER A 112 6.72 -13.98 13.81
CA SER A 112 7.69 -13.89 12.73
C SER A 112 9.09 -14.30 13.17
N CYS A 113 9.57 -13.86 14.35
CA CYS A 113 10.87 -14.26 14.86
C CYS A 113 10.91 -15.77 15.19
N ALA A 114 9.84 -16.35 15.74
CA ALA A 114 9.77 -17.79 16.00
C ALA A 114 9.82 -18.63 14.72
N ALA A 115 9.16 -18.16 13.64
CA ALA A 115 9.10 -18.87 12.36
C ALA A 115 10.30 -18.59 11.45
N MET A 116 11.08 -17.52 11.69
CA MET A 116 12.07 -16.99 10.74
C MET A 116 13.12 -18.00 10.31
N ARG A 117 13.66 -18.75 11.27
CA ARG A 117 14.71 -19.75 10.99
C ARG A 117 14.19 -20.87 10.09
N VAL A 118 13.01 -21.40 10.40
CA VAL A 118 12.38 -22.46 9.60
C VAL A 118 12.04 -21.94 8.21
N TYR A 119 11.49 -20.73 8.13
CA TYR A 119 11.15 -20.09 6.87
C TYR A 119 12.37 -19.90 5.97
N ALA A 120 13.49 -19.38 6.51
CA ALA A 120 14.74 -19.23 5.77
C ALA A 120 15.30 -20.56 5.26
N GLN A 121 15.30 -21.60 6.10
CA GLN A 121 15.79 -22.94 5.73
C GLN A 121 14.97 -23.60 4.61
N VAL A 122 13.66 -23.43 4.63
CA VAL A 122 12.76 -23.99 3.58
C VAL A 122 12.86 -23.20 2.27
N SER A 123 13.15 -21.90 2.35
CA SER A 123 13.09 -20.99 1.19
C SER A 123 14.42 -20.85 0.45
N LEU A 124 15.56 -21.14 1.09
CA LEU A 124 16.91 -20.93 0.51
C LEU A 124 17.77 -22.17 0.63
N SER A 125 18.60 -22.41 -0.40
CA SER A 125 19.55 -23.54 -0.42
C SER A 125 20.93 -23.17 0.14
N SER A 126 21.37 -21.90 -0.01
CA SER A 126 22.65 -21.42 0.51
C SER A 126 22.58 -21.18 2.01
N ALA A 127 23.48 -21.80 2.77
CA ALA A 127 23.57 -21.61 4.22
C ALA A 127 23.84 -20.14 4.59
N GLN A 128 24.67 -19.45 3.79
CA GLN A 128 24.98 -18.04 4.01
C GLN A 128 23.75 -17.15 3.76
N ALA A 129 22.97 -17.41 2.71
CA ALA A 129 21.74 -16.70 2.44
C ALA A 129 20.68 -16.96 3.53
N GLN A 130 20.62 -18.18 4.08
CA GLN A 130 19.75 -18.51 5.23
C GLN A 130 20.13 -17.70 6.48
N ASP A 131 21.41 -17.61 6.81
CA ASP A 131 21.89 -16.82 7.96
C ASP A 131 21.62 -15.32 7.76
N PHE A 132 21.81 -14.80 6.56
CA PHE A 132 21.49 -13.41 6.23
C PHE A 132 19.98 -13.14 6.35
N ALA A 133 19.14 -14.02 5.82
CA ALA A 133 17.69 -13.91 5.92
C ALA A 133 17.22 -13.96 7.39
N CYS A 134 17.79 -14.86 8.17
CA CYS A 134 17.50 -15.00 9.60
C CYS A 134 17.87 -13.73 10.36
N THR A 135 19.08 -13.22 10.15
CA THR A 135 19.59 -12.02 10.82
C THR A 135 18.77 -10.77 10.43
N TYR A 136 18.59 -10.55 9.13
CA TYR A 136 17.81 -9.41 8.63
C TYR A 136 16.35 -9.48 9.10
N GLY A 137 15.71 -10.64 8.93
CA GLY A 137 14.32 -10.85 9.28
C GLY A 137 14.05 -10.72 10.78
N MET A 138 14.91 -11.27 11.64
CA MET A 138 14.76 -11.12 13.09
C MET A 138 14.89 -9.67 13.55
N ILE A 139 15.81 -8.89 12.98
CA ILE A 139 15.98 -7.48 13.34
C ILE A 139 14.78 -6.67 12.84
N VAL A 140 14.45 -6.77 11.55
CA VAL A 140 13.39 -5.94 10.94
C VAL A 140 12.02 -6.29 11.50
N CYS A 141 11.69 -7.59 11.67
CA CYS A 141 10.40 -8.00 12.22
C CYS A 141 10.34 -7.83 13.74
N GLY A 142 11.41 -8.13 14.46
CA GLY A 142 11.46 -7.99 15.92
C GLY A 142 11.36 -6.54 16.38
N LEU A 143 12.07 -5.63 15.68
CA LEU A 143 12.08 -4.20 15.97
C LEU A 143 11.08 -3.40 15.12
N SER A 144 10.06 -4.06 14.58
CA SER A 144 9.06 -3.45 13.71
C SER A 144 8.09 -2.46 14.38
N PHE A 145 8.22 -2.21 15.68
CA PHE A 145 7.37 -1.26 16.40
C PHE A 145 7.32 0.12 15.69
N GLY A 146 8.43 0.53 15.07
CA GLY A 146 8.52 1.79 14.33
C GLY A 146 7.46 1.89 13.24
N ILE A 147 7.32 0.88 12.37
CA ILE A 147 6.35 0.90 11.27
C ILE A 147 4.90 0.77 11.77
N PHE A 148 4.64 -0.02 12.82
CA PHE A 148 3.30 -0.14 13.39
C PHE A 148 2.82 1.18 14.01
N LEU A 149 3.67 1.88 14.75
CA LEU A 149 3.35 3.16 15.35
C LEU A 149 3.28 4.28 14.32
N GLU A 150 4.26 4.34 13.40
CA GLU A 150 4.28 5.32 12.32
C GLU A 150 2.99 5.23 11.48
N SER A 151 2.62 4.03 11.04
CA SER A 151 1.42 3.82 10.25
C SER A 151 0.16 4.28 10.97
N ASN A 152 0.00 3.94 12.25
CA ASN A 152 -1.16 4.36 13.04
C ASN A 152 -1.20 5.88 13.21
N TRP A 153 -0.11 6.51 13.64
CA TRP A 153 -0.03 7.94 13.86
C TRP A 153 -0.17 8.75 12.58
N THR A 154 0.40 8.26 11.48
CA THR A 154 0.16 8.80 10.14
C THR A 154 -1.32 8.82 9.80
N LYS A 155 -2.04 7.74 10.05
CA LYS A 155 -3.48 7.65 9.76
C LYS A 155 -4.33 8.54 10.69
N ILE A 156 -3.92 8.74 11.94
CA ILE A 156 -4.52 9.72 12.86
C ILE A 156 -4.36 11.16 12.32
N LEU A 157 -3.15 11.53 11.88
CA LEU A 157 -2.91 12.86 11.29
C LEU A 157 -3.70 13.07 10.01
N GLN A 158 -3.77 12.04 9.16
CA GLN A 158 -4.59 12.07 7.93
C GLN A 158 -6.08 12.27 8.24
N ALA A 159 -6.63 11.61 9.27
CA ALA A 159 -8.00 11.83 9.73
C ALA A 159 -8.25 13.29 10.16
N ARG A 160 -7.23 13.94 10.72
CA ARG A 160 -7.26 15.36 11.12
C ARG A 160 -6.91 16.33 10.00
N GLY A 161 -6.66 15.84 8.76
CA GLY A 161 -6.34 16.66 7.60
C GLY A 161 -4.88 17.13 7.50
N ASP A 162 -3.98 16.62 8.38
CA ASP A 162 -2.54 16.87 8.25
C ASP A 162 -1.88 15.77 7.41
N MET A 163 -1.68 16.04 6.13
CA MET A 163 -0.95 15.16 5.21
C MET A 163 0.54 15.54 5.09
N LYS A 164 0.91 16.75 5.55
CA LYS A 164 2.28 17.25 5.42
C LYS A 164 3.22 16.61 6.44
N THR A 165 2.77 16.45 7.68
CA THR A 165 3.61 15.84 8.72
C THR A 165 3.97 14.39 8.40
N PRO A 166 3.05 13.50 7.99
CA PRO A 166 3.38 12.16 7.48
C PRO A 166 4.35 12.18 6.30
N MET A 167 4.15 13.07 5.33
CA MET A 167 5.07 13.22 4.21
C MET A 167 6.50 13.53 4.68
N ILE A 168 6.65 14.53 5.55
CA ILE A 168 7.97 14.91 6.11
C ILE A 168 8.58 13.74 6.86
N ALA A 169 7.80 13.02 7.66
CA ALA A 169 8.26 11.86 8.41
C ALA A 169 8.77 10.74 7.49
N GLN A 170 8.02 10.42 6.43
CA GLN A 170 8.44 9.41 5.46
C GLN A 170 9.68 9.81 4.69
N ILE A 171 9.80 11.07 4.26
CA ILE A 171 11.01 11.59 3.61
C ILE A 171 12.21 11.50 4.57
N ALA A 172 12.06 11.97 5.80
CA ALA A 172 13.13 11.91 6.80
C ALA A 172 13.55 10.46 7.10
N GLY A 173 12.58 9.54 7.25
CA GLY A 173 12.84 8.12 7.45
C GLY A 173 13.59 7.49 6.28
N ALA A 174 13.14 7.76 5.05
CA ALA A 174 13.78 7.25 3.83
C ALA A 174 15.21 7.78 3.64
N VAL A 175 15.43 9.08 3.84
CA VAL A 175 16.77 9.69 3.75
C VAL A 175 17.70 9.11 4.83
N THR A 176 17.20 8.94 6.04
CA THR A 176 17.98 8.33 7.15
C THR A 176 18.34 6.88 6.82
N ASN A 177 17.41 6.10 6.31
CA ASN A 177 17.67 4.73 5.88
C ASN A 177 18.76 4.69 4.81
N ILE A 178 18.65 5.47 3.72
CA ILE A 178 19.64 5.51 2.62
C ILE A 178 21.03 5.89 3.13
N ILE A 179 21.11 6.89 4.01
CA ILE A 179 22.41 7.34 4.57
C ILE A 179 23.00 6.24 5.46
N LEU A 180 22.19 5.65 6.34
CA LEU A 180 22.66 4.60 7.24
C LEU A 180 22.99 3.31 6.51
N ASP A 181 22.27 2.95 5.46
CA ASP A 181 22.61 1.81 4.60
C ASP A 181 24.02 1.95 4.04
N TRP A 182 24.31 3.10 3.43
CA TRP A 182 25.63 3.38 2.88
C TRP A 182 26.74 3.34 3.95
N LEU A 183 26.49 3.90 5.14
CA LEU A 183 27.46 3.93 6.23
C LEU A 183 27.66 2.55 6.87
N LEU A 184 26.58 1.83 7.18
CA LEU A 184 26.62 0.60 7.98
C LEU A 184 26.88 -0.67 7.14
N ILE A 185 26.39 -0.72 5.90
CA ILE A 185 26.65 -1.88 5.02
C ILE A 185 28.14 -1.93 4.67
N PHE A 186 28.72 -0.79 4.26
CA PHE A 186 30.11 -0.74 3.76
C PHE A 186 31.15 -0.39 4.82
N GLY A 187 30.73 0.12 6.00
CA GLY A 187 31.66 0.47 7.07
C GLY A 187 32.47 1.73 6.78
N ILE A 188 31.78 2.85 6.51
CA ILE A 188 32.44 4.09 6.07
C ILE A 188 32.72 5.01 7.24
N GLY A 189 33.92 5.57 7.28
CA GLY A 189 34.36 6.50 8.32
C GLY A 189 34.56 5.80 9.68
N ILE A 190 33.82 6.22 10.69
CA ILE A 190 33.87 5.66 12.05
C ILE A 190 32.92 4.47 12.27
N PHE A 191 32.09 4.15 11.27
CA PHE A 191 31.10 3.11 11.38
C PHE A 191 31.67 1.72 11.06
N PRO A 192 31.34 0.68 11.86
CA PRO A 192 31.78 -0.68 11.56
C PRO A 192 31.07 -1.23 10.31
N LYS A 193 31.75 -2.09 9.56
CA LYS A 193 31.17 -2.82 8.41
C LYS A 193 30.24 -3.91 8.93
N LEU A 194 28.94 -3.65 8.96
CA LEU A 194 27.93 -4.57 9.48
C LEU A 194 27.22 -5.39 8.38
N GLY A 195 27.40 -5.06 7.10
CA GLY A 195 26.77 -5.75 5.99
C GLY A 195 25.24 -5.80 6.11
N ILE A 196 24.66 -7.00 6.02
CA ILE A 196 23.19 -7.22 6.09
C ILE A 196 22.59 -6.75 7.44
N THR A 197 23.30 -6.92 8.54
CA THR A 197 22.88 -6.39 9.85
C THR A 197 22.78 -4.87 9.80
N GLY A 198 23.70 -4.20 9.10
CA GLY A 198 23.68 -2.76 8.89
C GLY A 198 22.44 -2.31 8.13
N ALA A 199 22.07 -2.98 7.03
CA ALA A 199 20.86 -2.72 6.28
C ALA A 199 19.59 -2.88 7.14
N ALA A 200 19.52 -3.95 7.94
CA ALA A 200 18.38 -4.16 8.83
C ALA A 200 18.24 -3.04 9.88
N LEU A 201 19.36 -2.63 10.49
CA LEU A 201 19.38 -1.53 11.48
C LEU A 201 19.05 -0.18 10.84
N ALA A 202 19.51 0.10 9.64
CA ALA A 202 19.19 1.31 8.90
C ALA A 202 17.68 1.41 8.60
N THR A 203 17.07 0.30 8.16
CA THR A 203 15.61 0.20 7.94
C THR A 203 14.84 0.51 9.22
N VAL A 204 15.20 -0.14 10.32
CA VAL A 204 14.55 0.08 11.63
C VAL A 204 14.75 1.52 12.12
N ALA A 205 15.95 2.08 12.00
CA ALA A 205 16.23 3.45 12.41
C ALA A 205 15.39 4.47 11.62
N GLY A 206 15.26 4.30 10.29
CA GLY A 206 14.40 5.13 9.46
C GLY A 206 12.93 5.07 9.89
N GLN A 207 12.42 3.88 10.18
CA GLN A 207 11.03 3.67 10.66
C GLN A 207 10.81 4.32 12.04
N ILE A 208 11.76 4.19 12.95
CA ILE A 208 11.68 4.80 14.30
C ILE A 208 11.67 6.32 14.17
N LEU A 209 12.56 6.90 13.35
CA LEU A 209 12.60 8.35 13.16
C LEU A 209 11.28 8.86 12.59
N ALA A 210 10.72 8.19 11.58
CA ALA A 210 9.43 8.54 11.03
C ALA A 210 8.32 8.45 12.09
N ALA A 211 8.31 7.38 12.91
CA ALA A 211 7.36 7.22 14.01
C ALA A 211 7.47 8.36 15.03
N VAL A 212 8.68 8.76 15.42
CA VAL A 212 8.90 9.87 16.36
C VAL A 212 8.34 11.19 15.80
N ILE A 213 8.60 11.50 14.52
CA ILE A 213 8.15 12.74 13.88
C ILE A 213 6.61 12.84 13.88
N VAL A 214 5.92 11.76 13.49
CA VAL A 214 4.44 11.76 13.49
C VAL A 214 3.89 11.66 14.92
N GLY A 215 4.53 10.89 15.79
CA GLY A 215 4.11 10.63 17.16
C GLY A 215 4.04 11.89 18.02
N VAL A 216 4.99 12.82 17.86
CA VAL A 216 4.99 14.11 18.60
C VAL A 216 3.67 14.88 18.43
N LYS A 217 3.00 14.74 17.26
CA LYS A 217 1.75 15.44 16.98
C LYS A 217 0.49 14.55 17.10
N ALA A 218 0.65 13.25 16.90
CA ALA A 218 -0.47 12.31 16.77
C ALA A 218 -0.74 11.51 18.04
N PHE A 219 0.15 11.57 19.02
CA PHE A 219 0.01 10.78 20.24
C PHE A 219 -1.23 11.21 21.04
N GLU A 220 -2.11 10.24 21.26
CA GLU A 220 -3.27 10.35 22.14
C GLU A 220 -3.17 9.34 23.27
N LYS A 221 -3.66 9.72 24.45
CA LYS A 221 -3.62 8.85 25.62
C LYS A 221 -4.53 7.63 25.41
N VAL A 222 -4.05 6.46 25.85
CA VAL A 222 -4.86 5.24 25.84
C VAL A 222 -6.03 5.41 26.82
N PRO A 223 -7.28 5.28 26.37
CA PRO A 223 -8.41 5.34 27.25
C PRO A 223 -8.52 4.08 28.13
N PRO A 224 -9.37 4.06 29.17
CA PRO A 224 -9.60 2.87 29.97
C PRO A 224 -10.01 1.66 29.11
N ILE A 225 -9.61 0.45 29.49
CA ILE A 225 -9.81 -0.78 28.72
C ILE A 225 -11.28 -0.98 28.32
N GLY A 226 -12.23 -0.67 29.21
CA GLY A 226 -13.66 -0.76 28.90
C GLY A 226 -14.11 0.15 27.75
N VAL A 227 -13.42 1.27 27.52
CA VAL A 227 -13.64 2.17 26.38
C VAL A 227 -12.93 1.60 25.13
N CYS A 228 -11.69 1.12 25.25
CA CYS A 228 -10.97 0.50 24.15
C CYS A 228 -11.77 -0.63 23.49
N ILE A 229 -12.37 -1.52 24.28
CA ILE A 229 -13.15 -2.67 23.77
C ILE A 229 -14.25 -2.24 22.80
N ARG A 230 -14.89 -1.07 23.03
CA ARG A 230 -15.94 -0.54 22.14
C ARG A 230 -15.45 -0.22 20.74
N TYR A 231 -14.18 0.18 20.61
CA TYR A 231 -13.60 0.61 19.32
C TYR A 231 -12.90 -0.53 18.56
N ILE A 232 -12.56 -1.65 19.22
CA ILE A 232 -11.85 -2.77 18.56
C ILE A 232 -12.63 -3.26 17.33
N LYS A 233 -13.92 -3.61 17.52
CA LYS A 233 -14.76 -4.12 16.43
C LYS A 233 -14.92 -3.10 15.29
N PRO A 234 -15.30 -1.83 15.54
CA PRO A 234 -15.38 -0.82 14.47
C PRO A 234 -14.07 -0.63 13.72
N ILE A 235 -12.93 -0.55 14.42
CA ILE A 235 -11.60 -0.35 13.83
C ILE A 235 -11.28 -1.51 12.89
N TYR A 236 -11.39 -2.76 13.34
CA TYR A 236 -11.07 -3.91 12.49
C TYR A 236 -12.10 -4.17 11.39
N THR A 237 -13.38 -3.83 11.59
CA THR A 237 -14.38 -3.90 10.52
C THR A 237 -14.02 -2.97 9.36
N ALA A 238 -13.44 -1.80 9.64
CA ALA A 238 -12.98 -0.88 8.61
C ALA A 238 -11.54 -1.20 8.10
N GLY A 239 -10.69 -1.80 8.95
CA GLY A 239 -9.28 -2.06 8.63
C GLY A 239 -9.02 -3.39 7.91
N ILE A 240 -9.73 -4.47 8.27
CA ILE A 240 -9.58 -5.81 7.66
C ILE A 240 -9.69 -5.78 6.13
N PRO A 241 -10.62 -5.05 5.50
CA PRO A 241 -10.67 -4.96 4.05
C PRO A 241 -9.34 -4.51 3.44
N ASN A 242 -8.69 -3.51 4.04
CA ASN A 242 -7.39 -3.03 3.56
C ASN A 242 -6.28 -4.06 3.75
N ILE A 243 -6.25 -4.77 4.89
CA ILE A 243 -5.31 -5.86 5.15
C ILE A 243 -5.45 -6.95 4.08
N LEU A 244 -6.70 -7.39 3.82
CA LEU A 244 -6.97 -8.44 2.83
C LEU A 244 -6.63 -7.99 1.41
N MET A 245 -6.95 -6.74 1.03
CA MET A 245 -6.62 -6.21 -0.30
C MET A 245 -5.11 -6.25 -0.56
N ASN A 246 -4.28 -5.88 0.44
CA ASN A 246 -2.83 -5.96 0.31
C ASN A 246 -2.32 -7.40 0.24
N ALA A 247 -2.90 -8.32 1.03
CA ALA A 247 -2.55 -9.74 0.98
C ALA A 247 -2.92 -10.39 -0.37
N LEU A 248 -4.07 -10.04 -0.93
CA LEU A 248 -4.52 -10.53 -2.25
C LEU A 248 -3.55 -10.13 -3.37
N CYS A 249 -2.91 -8.96 -3.28
CA CYS A 249 -1.90 -8.53 -4.24
C CYS A 249 -0.75 -9.54 -4.36
N THR A 250 -0.25 -10.03 -3.23
CA THR A 250 0.82 -11.03 -3.22
C THR A 250 0.36 -12.35 -3.88
N ILE A 251 -0.86 -12.78 -3.58
CA ILE A 251 -1.41 -14.06 -4.09
C ILE A 251 -1.50 -14.04 -5.61
N TYR A 252 -2.09 -12.99 -6.21
CA TYR A 252 -2.24 -12.96 -7.67
C TYR A 252 -0.91 -12.80 -8.40
N ILE A 253 0.07 -12.07 -7.83
CA ILE A 253 1.41 -11.96 -8.43
C ILE A 253 2.10 -13.33 -8.48
N VAL A 254 2.04 -14.09 -7.39
CA VAL A 254 2.59 -15.45 -7.34
C VAL A 254 1.89 -16.35 -8.36
N ALA A 255 0.56 -16.33 -8.43
CA ALA A 255 -0.19 -17.14 -9.38
C ALA A 255 0.15 -16.80 -10.85
N LEU A 256 0.28 -15.52 -11.20
CA LEU A 256 0.69 -15.12 -12.54
C LEU A 256 2.13 -15.53 -12.87
N ASN A 257 3.05 -15.41 -11.92
CA ASN A 257 4.42 -15.90 -12.10
C ASN A 257 4.44 -17.41 -12.38
N LEU A 258 3.66 -18.21 -11.64
CA LEU A 258 3.55 -19.66 -11.87
C LEU A 258 3.01 -19.99 -13.27
N ILE A 259 2.06 -19.19 -13.79
CA ILE A 259 1.56 -19.35 -15.16
C ILE A 259 2.63 -19.01 -16.18
N LEU A 260 3.37 -17.90 -15.97
CA LEU A 260 4.35 -17.38 -16.93
C LEU A 260 5.65 -18.18 -16.97
N VAL A 261 6.10 -18.76 -15.84
CA VAL A 261 7.24 -19.69 -15.80
C VAL A 261 7.07 -20.84 -16.78
N GLY A 262 5.82 -21.28 -17.01
CA GLY A 262 5.51 -22.32 -18.00
C GLY A 262 5.83 -21.93 -19.48
N PHE A 263 6.09 -20.65 -19.75
CA PHE A 263 6.48 -20.17 -21.09
C PHE A 263 7.98 -19.86 -21.17
N SER A 264 8.48 -18.96 -20.34
CA SER A 264 9.91 -18.63 -20.25
C SER A 264 10.22 -17.71 -19.04
N ASP A 265 11.50 -17.64 -18.65
CA ASP A 265 11.98 -16.75 -17.60
C ASP A 265 11.88 -15.27 -18.01
N GLU A 266 12.02 -14.98 -19.33
CA GLU A 266 11.86 -13.64 -19.86
C GLU A 266 10.41 -13.14 -19.71
N ALA A 267 9.40 -14.01 -19.84
CA ALA A 267 8.00 -13.66 -19.63
C ALA A 267 7.73 -13.26 -18.16
N VAL A 268 8.34 -13.95 -17.20
CA VAL A 268 8.30 -13.59 -15.78
C VAL A 268 9.00 -12.25 -15.55
N THR A 269 10.13 -12.04 -16.17
CA THR A 269 10.88 -10.78 -16.10
C THR A 269 10.05 -9.62 -16.64
N VAL A 270 9.37 -9.79 -17.78
CA VAL A 270 8.46 -8.78 -18.34
C VAL A 270 7.35 -8.41 -17.38
N LEU A 271 6.73 -9.39 -16.70
CA LEU A 271 5.72 -9.12 -15.66
C LEU A 271 6.32 -8.33 -14.49
N GLY A 272 7.51 -8.69 -14.03
CA GLY A 272 8.21 -7.97 -12.97
C GLY A 272 8.51 -6.51 -13.34
N LEU A 273 8.97 -6.27 -14.58
CA LEU A 273 9.20 -4.92 -15.10
C LEU A 273 7.90 -4.12 -15.22
N TYR A 274 6.83 -4.75 -15.69
CA TYR A 274 5.51 -4.14 -15.72
C TYR A 274 5.07 -3.66 -14.32
N TYR A 275 5.21 -4.48 -13.27
CA TYR A 275 4.83 -4.07 -11.91
C TYR A 275 5.68 -2.91 -11.38
N LYS A 276 6.98 -2.88 -11.69
CA LYS A 276 7.83 -1.73 -11.34
C LYS A 276 7.33 -0.45 -12.00
N LEU A 277 7.07 -0.48 -13.30
CA LEU A 277 6.54 0.65 -14.06
C LEU A 277 5.15 1.08 -13.58
N GLN A 278 4.27 0.10 -13.33
CA GLN A 278 2.92 0.33 -12.82
C GLN A 278 2.94 1.02 -11.45
N THR A 279 3.86 0.68 -10.56
CA THR A 279 3.98 1.30 -9.24
C THR A 279 4.11 2.80 -9.37
N PHE A 280 5.00 3.30 -10.22
CA PHE A 280 5.17 4.75 -10.46
C PHE A 280 3.93 5.38 -11.09
N LEU A 281 3.32 4.68 -12.04
CA LEU A 281 2.10 5.15 -12.71
C LEU A 281 0.92 5.28 -11.74
N LEU A 282 0.80 4.37 -10.77
CA LEU A 282 -0.32 4.35 -9.83
C LEU A 282 -0.16 5.32 -8.64
N ILE A 283 1.03 5.89 -8.40
CA ILE A 283 1.26 6.81 -7.28
C ILE A 283 0.20 7.92 -7.18
N PRO A 284 -0.19 8.62 -8.27
CA PRO A 284 -1.22 9.65 -8.17
C PRO A 284 -2.60 9.10 -7.76
N VAL A 285 -2.97 7.93 -8.27
CA VAL A 285 -4.26 7.29 -7.94
C VAL A 285 -4.28 6.80 -6.51
N LEU A 286 -3.20 6.17 -6.04
CA LEU A 286 -3.06 5.69 -4.66
C LEU A 286 -2.97 6.85 -3.66
N GLY A 287 -2.38 7.99 -4.08
CA GLY A 287 -2.38 9.21 -3.28
C GLY A 287 -3.79 9.77 -3.08
N LEU A 288 -4.59 9.80 -4.15
CA LEU A 288 -6.02 10.15 -4.07
C LEU A 288 -6.80 9.14 -3.22
N ASP A 289 -6.61 7.84 -3.46
CA ASP A 289 -7.21 6.75 -2.71
C ASP A 289 -7.05 6.94 -1.20
N THR A 290 -5.82 7.20 -0.77
CA THR A 290 -5.51 7.43 0.65
C THR A 290 -6.18 8.69 1.20
N CYS A 291 -6.23 9.79 0.44
CA CYS A 291 -6.77 11.06 0.95
C CYS A 291 -8.30 11.08 0.99
N ILE A 292 -9.00 10.31 0.15
CA ILE A 292 -10.47 10.33 0.12
C ILE A 292 -11.11 9.60 1.29
N ILE A 293 -10.43 8.65 1.93
CA ILE A 293 -10.97 7.89 3.07
C ILE A 293 -11.48 8.80 4.18
N PRO A 294 -10.65 9.69 4.77
CA PRO A 294 -11.11 10.56 5.86
C PRO A 294 -12.17 11.56 5.38
N ILE A 295 -12.05 12.08 4.15
CA ILE A 295 -13.00 13.06 3.61
C ILE A 295 -14.39 12.43 3.42
N LEU A 296 -14.44 11.21 2.87
CA LEU A 296 -15.68 10.45 2.68
C LEU A 296 -16.31 10.08 4.03
N SER A 297 -15.51 9.52 4.95
CA SER A 297 -15.98 9.08 6.27
C SER A 297 -16.56 10.25 7.07
N TYR A 298 -15.90 11.41 7.04
CA TYR A 298 -16.37 12.65 7.67
C TYR A 298 -17.70 13.13 7.09
N ASN A 299 -17.78 13.32 5.75
CA ASN A 299 -18.99 13.84 5.11
C ASN A 299 -20.16 12.86 5.17
N TYR A 300 -19.89 11.55 5.15
CA TYR A 300 -20.91 10.53 5.36
C TYR A 300 -21.56 10.66 6.74
N SER A 301 -20.77 10.68 7.82
CA SER A 301 -21.28 10.82 9.18
C SER A 301 -21.85 12.20 9.49
N ALA A 302 -21.43 13.25 8.78
CA ALA A 302 -22.02 14.57 8.83
C ALA A 302 -23.36 14.70 8.06
N GLY A 303 -23.88 13.60 7.50
CA GLY A 303 -25.15 13.60 6.77
C GLY A 303 -25.11 14.36 5.43
N ARG A 304 -23.98 14.36 4.72
CA ARG A 304 -23.78 15.12 3.46
C ARG A 304 -23.59 14.20 2.23
N PRO A 305 -24.62 13.45 1.81
CA PRO A 305 -24.48 12.46 0.74
C PRO A 305 -24.09 13.07 -0.60
N ASP A 306 -24.51 14.29 -0.90
CA ASP A 306 -24.17 14.93 -2.20
C ASP A 306 -22.68 15.27 -2.28
N ARG A 307 -22.05 15.67 -1.16
CA ARG A 307 -20.60 15.86 -1.11
C ARG A 307 -19.86 14.54 -1.27
N CYS A 308 -20.36 13.45 -0.68
CA CYS A 308 -19.76 12.12 -0.89
C CYS A 308 -19.78 11.69 -2.36
N LYS A 309 -20.89 11.93 -3.09
CA LYS A 309 -20.96 11.68 -4.54
C LYS A 309 -19.98 12.54 -5.32
N GLU A 310 -19.86 13.81 -4.96
CA GLU A 310 -18.94 14.74 -5.61
C GLU A 310 -17.48 14.31 -5.38
N ILE A 311 -17.11 13.90 -4.15
CA ILE A 311 -15.76 13.37 -3.85
C ILE A 311 -15.45 12.18 -4.76
N VAL A 312 -16.33 11.18 -4.84
CA VAL A 312 -16.14 9.99 -5.68
C VAL A 312 -16.01 10.39 -7.15
N LYS A 313 -16.91 11.25 -7.65
CA LYS A 313 -16.91 11.71 -9.05
C LYS A 313 -15.61 12.43 -9.41
N GLN A 314 -15.19 13.41 -8.61
CA GLN A 314 -13.97 14.16 -8.86
C GLN A 314 -12.72 13.29 -8.76
N SER A 315 -12.66 12.38 -7.77
CA SER A 315 -11.54 11.46 -7.62
C SER A 315 -11.41 10.49 -8.79
N ILE A 316 -12.54 9.94 -9.29
CA ILE A 316 -12.53 9.10 -10.49
C ILE A 316 -12.07 9.89 -11.72
N LEU A 317 -12.57 11.12 -11.93
CA LEU A 317 -12.18 11.93 -13.08
C LEU A 317 -10.70 12.31 -13.07
N ILE A 318 -10.16 12.68 -11.91
CA ILE A 318 -8.71 12.96 -11.75
C ILE A 318 -7.90 11.69 -12.00
N SER A 319 -8.32 10.55 -11.42
CA SER A 319 -7.65 9.27 -11.64
C SER A 319 -7.66 8.84 -13.10
N ILE A 320 -8.80 9.02 -13.81
CA ILE A 320 -8.91 8.74 -15.24
C ILE A 320 -7.91 9.60 -16.03
N ALA A 321 -7.78 10.89 -15.71
CA ALA A 321 -6.83 11.77 -16.40
C ALA A 321 -5.39 11.27 -16.28
N PHE A 322 -4.96 10.84 -15.07
CA PHE A 322 -3.64 10.21 -14.87
C PHE A 322 -3.52 8.86 -15.61
N MET A 323 -4.57 8.05 -15.61
CA MET A 323 -4.55 6.76 -16.30
C MET A 323 -4.51 6.91 -17.82
N ILE A 324 -5.17 7.93 -18.39
CA ILE A 324 -5.04 8.26 -19.82
C ILE A 324 -3.59 8.64 -20.14
N ALA A 325 -2.97 9.52 -19.33
CA ALA A 325 -1.57 9.89 -19.53
C ALA A 325 -0.65 8.65 -19.46
N GLY A 326 -0.90 7.74 -18.52
CA GLY A 326 -0.20 6.47 -18.41
C GLY A 326 -0.43 5.55 -19.62
N THR A 327 -1.66 5.43 -20.10
CA THR A 327 -1.98 4.66 -21.31
C THR A 327 -1.21 5.20 -22.51
N VAL A 328 -1.23 6.51 -22.73
CA VAL A 328 -0.48 7.15 -23.82
C VAL A 328 1.02 6.89 -23.70
N LEU A 329 1.59 6.97 -22.49
CA LEU A 329 3.01 6.69 -22.24
C LEU A 329 3.38 5.25 -22.58
N PHE A 330 2.57 4.28 -22.15
CA PHE A 330 2.82 2.86 -22.39
C PHE A 330 2.57 2.45 -23.85
N GLU A 331 1.67 3.11 -24.56
CA GLU A 331 1.41 2.86 -25.98
C GLU A 331 2.49 3.46 -26.89
N LEU A 332 2.93 4.69 -26.62
CA LEU A 332 3.87 5.40 -27.47
C LEU A 332 5.34 5.05 -27.21
N PHE A 333 5.69 4.80 -25.93
CA PHE A 333 7.09 4.64 -25.50
C PHE A 333 7.39 3.32 -24.77
N PRO A 334 6.79 2.16 -25.14
CA PRO A 334 6.97 0.91 -24.37
C PRO A 334 8.43 0.43 -24.42
N SER A 335 9.12 0.56 -25.56
CA SER A 335 10.52 0.15 -25.70
C SER A 335 11.47 0.99 -24.84
N TRP A 336 11.21 2.29 -24.71
CA TRP A 336 11.98 3.18 -23.85
C TRP A 336 11.76 2.85 -22.36
N LEU A 337 10.50 2.61 -21.96
CA LEU A 337 10.16 2.22 -20.59
C LEU A 337 10.84 0.92 -20.18
N LEU A 338 10.83 -0.09 -21.05
CA LEU A 338 11.52 -1.36 -20.80
C LEU A 338 13.04 -1.18 -20.78
N GLY A 339 13.58 -0.37 -21.70
CA GLY A 339 15.02 -0.09 -21.79
C GLY A 339 15.64 0.52 -20.53
N ILE A 340 14.84 1.21 -19.69
CA ILE A 340 15.29 1.74 -18.39
C ILE A 340 15.80 0.60 -17.47
N PHE A 341 15.21 -0.59 -17.59
CA PHE A 341 15.46 -1.71 -16.65
C PHE A 341 16.02 -2.98 -17.35
N ALA A 342 15.85 -3.13 -18.65
CA ALA A 342 16.14 -4.37 -19.38
C ALA A 342 17.59 -4.50 -19.85
N ASN A 343 18.48 -3.56 -19.50
CA ASN A 343 19.91 -3.58 -19.92
C ASN A 343 20.11 -3.96 -21.40
N GLU A 344 19.26 -3.43 -22.30
CA GLU A 344 19.27 -3.69 -23.77
C GLU A 344 18.99 -5.16 -24.18
N ASP A 345 18.47 -6.00 -23.30
CA ASP A 345 18.06 -7.36 -23.64
C ASP A 345 16.93 -7.32 -24.69
N ARG A 346 17.28 -7.70 -25.93
CA ARG A 346 16.36 -7.67 -27.08
C ARG A 346 15.15 -8.59 -26.88
N MET A 347 15.32 -9.73 -26.22
CA MET A 347 14.24 -10.69 -26.01
C MET A 347 13.18 -10.12 -25.05
N ILE A 348 13.61 -9.52 -23.94
CA ILE A 348 12.73 -8.84 -22.99
C ILE A 348 11.97 -7.71 -23.66
N ILE A 349 12.63 -6.91 -24.53
CA ILE A 349 11.95 -5.81 -25.24
C ILE A 349 10.95 -6.37 -26.25
N GLN A 350 11.28 -7.42 -27.01
CA GLN A 350 10.38 -8.03 -28.00
C GLN A 350 9.12 -8.61 -27.37
N LEU A 351 9.24 -9.28 -26.22
CA LEU A 351 8.09 -9.84 -25.48
C LEU A 351 7.33 -8.75 -24.69
N GLY A 352 8.05 -7.79 -24.15
CA GLY A 352 7.50 -6.77 -23.26
C GLY A 352 6.72 -5.68 -23.99
N VAL A 353 7.12 -5.27 -25.19
CA VAL A 353 6.42 -4.21 -25.94
C VAL A 353 4.95 -4.57 -26.21
N PRO A 354 4.62 -5.74 -26.78
CA PRO A 354 3.23 -6.15 -26.94
C PRO A 354 2.49 -6.30 -25.59
N ALA A 355 3.17 -6.83 -24.57
CA ALA A 355 2.61 -7.00 -23.23
C ALA A 355 2.18 -5.66 -22.65
N LEU A 356 3.07 -4.66 -22.62
CA LEU A 356 2.79 -3.33 -22.08
C LEU A 356 1.62 -2.65 -22.80
N ARG A 357 1.57 -2.71 -24.13
CA ARG A 357 0.47 -2.16 -24.93
C ARG A 357 -0.86 -2.81 -24.62
N ILE A 358 -0.91 -4.15 -24.58
CA ILE A 358 -2.15 -4.88 -24.27
C ILE A 358 -2.63 -4.52 -22.86
N ILE A 359 -1.72 -4.52 -21.87
CA ILE A 359 -2.09 -4.23 -20.48
C ILE A 359 -2.54 -2.77 -20.32
N ALA A 360 -1.91 -1.82 -21.02
CA ALA A 360 -2.23 -0.39 -20.97
C ALA A 360 -3.68 -0.10 -21.36
N ALA A 361 -4.29 -0.90 -22.23
CA ALA A 361 -5.71 -0.80 -22.56
C ALA A 361 -6.63 -0.96 -21.33
N GLY A 362 -6.16 -1.59 -20.25
CA GLY A 362 -6.86 -1.75 -18.98
C GLY A 362 -6.64 -0.62 -17.97
N PHE A 363 -5.82 0.38 -18.22
CA PHE A 363 -5.48 1.39 -17.20
C PHE A 363 -6.64 2.31 -16.84
N ILE A 364 -7.43 2.75 -17.80
CA ILE A 364 -8.54 3.69 -17.55
C ILE A 364 -9.55 3.14 -16.54
N PRO A 365 -10.06 1.89 -16.65
CA PRO A 365 -10.98 1.34 -15.67
C PRO A 365 -10.36 1.11 -14.28
N ILE A 366 -9.03 1.07 -14.13
CA ILE A 366 -8.34 0.99 -12.83
C ILE A 366 -8.78 2.14 -11.90
N ALA A 367 -9.04 3.33 -12.44
CA ALA A 367 -9.53 4.46 -11.67
C ALA A 367 -10.84 4.10 -10.90
N VAL A 368 -11.73 3.35 -11.52
CA VAL A 368 -12.99 2.93 -10.91
C VAL A 368 -12.76 1.78 -9.93
N THR A 369 -11.91 0.80 -10.30
CA THR A 369 -11.63 -0.39 -9.48
C THR A 369 -10.78 -0.10 -8.24
N ILE A 370 -10.18 1.09 -8.11
CA ILE A 370 -9.52 1.56 -6.90
C ILE A 370 -10.46 2.45 -6.07
N ILE A 371 -11.07 3.47 -6.66
CA ILE A 371 -11.84 4.48 -5.93
C ILE A 371 -13.15 3.94 -5.35
N ILE A 372 -13.85 3.04 -6.04
CA ILE A 372 -15.13 2.50 -5.53
C ILE A 372 -14.96 1.57 -4.32
N PRO A 373 -14.02 0.61 -4.27
CA PRO A 373 -13.74 -0.14 -3.04
C PRO A 373 -13.42 0.76 -1.85
N THR A 374 -12.63 1.80 -2.06
CA THR A 374 -12.28 2.77 -1.01
C THR A 374 -13.49 3.56 -0.52
N TYR A 375 -14.39 3.94 -1.44
CA TYR A 375 -15.68 4.50 -1.05
C TYR A 375 -16.46 3.57 -0.12
N PHE A 376 -16.60 2.28 -0.45
CA PHE A 376 -17.28 1.32 0.43
C PHE A 376 -16.56 1.16 1.76
N GLN A 377 -15.23 1.12 1.76
CA GLN A 377 -14.42 1.04 2.98
C GLN A 377 -14.63 2.25 3.89
N ALA A 378 -14.62 3.46 3.34
CA ALA A 378 -14.84 4.70 4.08
C ALA A 378 -16.24 4.76 4.73
N LEU A 379 -17.25 4.17 4.09
CA LEU A 379 -18.59 4.06 4.62
C LEU A 379 -18.75 2.92 5.66
N GLY A 380 -17.74 2.08 5.87
CA GLY A 380 -17.80 0.90 6.72
C GLY A 380 -18.46 -0.32 6.08
N MET A 381 -18.61 -0.30 4.76
CA MET A 381 -19.14 -1.39 3.95
C MET A 381 -17.98 -2.28 3.45
N GLY A 382 -17.20 -2.83 4.38
CA GLY A 382 -15.97 -3.57 4.07
C GLY A 382 -16.20 -4.83 3.24
N VAL A 383 -17.35 -5.49 3.38
CA VAL A 383 -17.70 -6.70 2.61
C VAL A 383 -17.75 -6.39 1.11
N GLN A 384 -18.37 -5.28 0.71
CA GLN A 384 -18.47 -4.85 -0.67
C GLN A 384 -17.09 -4.50 -1.25
N SER A 385 -16.24 -3.85 -0.45
CA SER A 385 -14.86 -3.55 -0.81
C SER A 385 -14.04 -4.83 -1.06
N ILE A 386 -14.10 -5.79 -0.13
CA ILE A 386 -13.42 -7.09 -0.26
C ILE A 386 -13.95 -7.85 -1.48
N PHE A 387 -15.27 -7.88 -1.69
CA PHE A 387 -15.88 -8.58 -2.83
C PHE A 387 -15.32 -8.08 -4.16
N ILE A 388 -15.23 -6.76 -4.36
CA ILE A 388 -14.67 -6.18 -5.58
C ILE A 388 -13.21 -6.61 -5.76
N SER A 389 -12.41 -6.57 -4.68
CA SER A 389 -11.00 -6.91 -4.72
C SER A 389 -10.77 -8.40 -5.00
N VAL A 390 -11.53 -9.28 -4.37
CA VAL A 390 -11.49 -10.73 -4.62
C VAL A 390 -11.95 -11.05 -6.04
N LEU A 391 -13.05 -10.43 -6.49
CA LEU A 391 -13.55 -10.59 -7.86
C LEU A 391 -12.47 -10.22 -8.88
N ARG A 392 -11.84 -9.03 -8.71
CA ARG A 392 -10.81 -8.52 -9.62
C ARG A 392 -9.55 -9.40 -9.63
N GLN A 393 -8.98 -9.68 -8.46
CA GLN A 393 -7.64 -10.27 -8.35
C GLN A 393 -7.65 -11.80 -8.41
N ILE A 394 -8.64 -12.44 -7.82
CA ILE A 394 -8.70 -13.91 -7.69
C ILE A 394 -9.66 -14.53 -8.69
N LEU A 395 -10.91 -14.05 -8.74
CA LEU A 395 -11.95 -14.71 -9.53
C LEU A 395 -11.92 -14.39 -11.02
N LEU A 396 -11.35 -13.24 -11.40
CA LEU A 396 -11.22 -12.85 -12.80
C LEU A 396 -9.79 -13.00 -13.31
N LEU A 397 -8.81 -12.31 -12.69
CA LEU A 397 -7.45 -12.21 -13.25
C LEU A 397 -6.77 -13.58 -13.36
N ILE A 398 -6.76 -14.36 -12.29
CA ILE A 398 -6.05 -15.65 -12.26
C ILE A 398 -6.69 -16.67 -13.24
N PRO A 399 -8.02 -16.93 -13.20
CA PRO A 399 -8.65 -17.86 -14.15
C PRO A 399 -8.54 -17.43 -15.59
N LEU A 400 -8.71 -16.12 -15.89
CA LEU A 400 -8.56 -15.63 -17.26
C LEU A 400 -7.12 -15.78 -17.76
N ALA A 401 -6.12 -15.45 -16.93
CA ALA A 401 -4.72 -15.64 -17.29
C ALA A 401 -4.40 -17.12 -17.54
N TRP A 402 -4.94 -18.03 -16.72
CA TRP A 402 -4.78 -19.45 -16.91
C TRP A 402 -5.47 -19.96 -18.19
N VAL A 403 -6.71 -19.58 -18.46
CA VAL A 403 -7.42 -19.96 -19.71
C VAL A 403 -6.68 -19.42 -20.93
N PHE A 404 -6.26 -18.17 -20.89
CA PHE A 404 -5.53 -17.56 -22.01
C PHE A 404 -4.11 -18.12 -22.19
N SER A 405 -3.50 -18.68 -21.14
CA SER A 405 -2.21 -19.37 -21.25
C SER A 405 -2.29 -20.59 -22.17
N LEU A 406 -3.46 -21.24 -22.27
CA LEU A 406 -3.69 -22.36 -23.20
C LEU A 406 -3.66 -21.93 -24.68
N LEU A 407 -3.88 -20.64 -24.96
CA LEU A 407 -3.83 -20.06 -26.29
C LEU A 407 -2.44 -19.48 -26.67
N GLY A 408 -1.57 -19.30 -25.68
CA GLY A 408 -0.21 -18.78 -25.83
C GLY A 408 0.07 -17.51 -25.05
N LEU A 409 1.36 -17.19 -24.86
CA LEU A 409 1.85 -16.10 -24.01
C LEU A 409 1.19 -14.74 -24.31
N ARG A 410 1.05 -14.39 -25.60
CA ARG A 410 0.45 -13.11 -26.00
C ARG A 410 -0.96 -12.90 -25.46
N TYR A 411 -1.73 -13.98 -25.35
CA TYR A 411 -3.11 -13.92 -24.88
C TYR A 411 -3.20 -13.77 -23.36
N VAL A 412 -2.21 -14.24 -22.61
CA VAL A 412 -2.17 -14.06 -21.15
C VAL A 412 -2.31 -12.59 -20.75
N TRP A 413 -1.68 -11.69 -21.50
CA TRP A 413 -1.74 -10.25 -21.24
C TRP A 413 -3.14 -9.65 -21.40
N LEU A 414 -4.03 -10.27 -22.21
CA LEU A 414 -5.43 -9.85 -22.36
C LEU A 414 -6.24 -10.05 -21.09
N ALA A 415 -5.79 -10.93 -20.18
CA ALA A 415 -6.47 -11.11 -18.89
C ALA A 415 -6.53 -9.79 -18.09
N PHE A 416 -5.52 -8.92 -18.20
CA PHE A 416 -5.48 -7.65 -17.47
C PHE A 416 -6.60 -6.69 -17.89
N PRO A 417 -6.69 -6.23 -19.16
CA PRO A 417 -7.75 -5.30 -19.55
C PRO A 417 -9.15 -5.90 -19.37
N ILE A 418 -9.35 -7.17 -19.72
CA ILE A 418 -10.68 -7.82 -19.57
C ILE A 418 -11.10 -7.82 -18.11
N THR A 419 -10.19 -8.18 -17.20
CA THR A 419 -10.44 -8.16 -15.75
C THR A 419 -10.79 -6.74 -15.27
N GLU A 420 -10.03 -5.71 -15.68
CA GLU A 420 -10.26 -4.35 -15.24
C GLU A 420 -11.61 -3.80 -15.71
N TYR A 421 -11.99 -4.04 -16.95
CA TYR A 421 -13.31 -3.64 -17.46
C TYR A 421 -14.45 -4.38 -16.76
N ALA A 422 -14.33 -5.69 -16.55
CA ALA A 422 -15.35 -6.48 -15.86
C ALA A 422 -15.47 -6.05 -14.38
N ALA A 423 -14.35 -5.86 -13.69
CA ALA A 423 -14.35 -5.39 -12.31
C ALA A 423 -14.87 -3.96 -12.17
N ALA A 424 -14.57 -3.05 -13.11
CA ALA A 424 -15.12 -1.70 -13.13
C ALA A 424 -16.64 -1.71 -13.34
N ALA A 425 -17.15 -2.54 -14.24
CA ALA A 425 -18.59 -2.71 -14.43
C ALA A 425 -19.27 -3.24 -13.16
N ALA A 426 -18.70 -4.26 -12.51
CA ALA A 426 -19.19 -4.79 -11.24
C ALA A 426 -19.15 -3.75 -10.11
N SER A 427 -18.07 -2.99 -10.03
CA SER A 427 -17.91 -1.89 -9.06
C SER A 427 -18.98 -0.82 -9.25
N TYR A 428 -19.21 -0.39 -10.49
CA TYR A 428 -20.24 0.60 -10.82
C TYR A 428 -21.65 0.08 -10.52
N PHE A 429 -21.93 -1.20 -10.83
CA PHE A 429 -23.20 -1.83 -10.51
C PHE A 429 -23.46 -1.85 -8.99
N LEU A 430 -22.46 -2.24 -8.19
CA LEU A 430 -22.56 -2.22 -6.73
C LEU A 430 -22.75 -0.79 -6.18
N TYR A 431 -22.02 0.18 -6.73
CA TYR A 431 -22.18 1.59 -6.35
C TYR A 431 -23.60 2.10 -6.58
N ARG A 432 -24.24 1.69 -7.68
CA ARG A 432 -25.64 2.02 -8.00
C ARG A 432 -26.64 1.27 -7.12
N LYS A 433 -26.32 0.03 -6.75
CA LYS A 433 -27.20 -0.83 -5.92
C LYS A 433 -27.29 -0.35 -4.47
N TYR A 434 -26.26 0.32 -3.95
CA TYR A 434 -26.21 0.82 -2.57
C TYR A 434 -26.18 2.36 -2.55
N PRO A 435 -27.31 3.05 -2.86
CA PRO A 435 -27.35 4.50 -2.87
C PRO A 435 -27.23 5.07 -1.45
N LEU A 436 -26.43 6.14 -1.28
CA LEU A 436 -26.17 6.79 0.01
C LEU A 436 -27.42 7.20 0.78
N LYS A 437 -28.52 7.50 0.08
CA LYS A 437 -29.79 7.95 0.71
C LYS A 437 -30.49 6.85 1.49
N GLU A 438 -30.23 5.58 1.16
CA GLU A 438 -30.86 4.40 1.81
C GLU A 438 -29.98 3.81 2.92
N LEU A 439 -28.71 4.22 3.00
CA LEU A 439 -27.82 3.79 4.06
C LEU A 439 -28.17 4.58 5.32
N LYS A 440 -28.73 3.88 6.33
CA LYS A 440 -28.91 4.47 7.67
C LYS A 440 -27.53 4.91 8.16
N TYR A 441 -27.41 6.19 8.53
CA TYR A 441 -26.25 6.69 9.27
C TYR A 441 -26.13 5.81 10.51
N ALA A 442 -25.00 5.12 10.69
CA ALA A 442 -24.80 4.26 11.85
C ALA A 442 -24.80 5.13 13.10
N ASP A 443 -25.79 4.90 13.97
CA ASP A 443 -25.92 5.51 15.29
C ASP A 443 -24.71 5.20 16.18
#